data_5099c909512cbb9d823827f007453ea7
#
_entry.id   5099c909512cbb9d823827f007453ea7
#
_cell.length_a   1.000
_cell.length_b   1.000
_cell.length_c   1.000
_cell.angle_alpha   90.00
_cell.angle_beta   90.00
_cell.angle_gamma   90.00
#
_symmetry.space_group_name_H-M   'P 1'
#
loop_
_entity.id
_entity.type
_entity.pdbx_description
1 polymer ?
#
loop_
_entity_poly.entity_id
_entity_poly.type
_entity_poly.pdbx_seq_one_letter_code
_entity_poly.pdbx_strand_id
1 'polypeptide(L)'
;MNIKPFYVYQKAAFPAGFCDTVIAAGNNLPRQTGNSVGKEEGSRDDMSIRSTERGFFPTTPEFKWIYQSLLTFVEAANKKYWNFNLTGHELFQFGVYNTGQFYSWHVDQFATPYKPPHPNAGTIRKLSITVQLDDDGDYDGGDFEMREPCVEDKVQRVDGIRARGSLIVFPSFIVHRVTPVTRGTRRSLVGWILGPPFV
;
A
#
# COMPACT_ATOMS: atom_id res chain seq x y z
N MET A 1 -14.41 12.21 -15.23
CA MET A 1 -13.21 12.25 -14.35
C MET A 1 -11.99 11.85 -15.16
N ASN A 2 -10.92 12.63 -15.18
CA ASN A 2 -9.65 12.21 -15.79
C ASN A 2 -8.84 11.45 -14.74
N ILE A 3 -8.63 10.14 -14.95
CA ILE A 3 -7.88 9.28 -14.03
C ILE A 3 -6.42 9.06 -14.45
N LYS A 4 -5.97 9.70 -15.52
CA LYS A 4 -4.56 9.64 -15.94
C LYS A 4 -3.73 10.71 -15.21
N PRO A 5 -2.51 10.36 -14.75
CA PRO A 5 -1.89 9.04 -14.84
C PRO A 5 -2.55 8.04 -13.85
N PHE A 6 -2.45 6.74 -14.16
CA PHE A 6 -2.98 5.67 -13.27
C PHE A 6 -2.14 5.48 -12.02
N TYR A 7 -0.91 5.92 -12.02
CA TYR A 7 -0.01 5.98 -10.88
C TYR A 7 1.07 7.03 -11.12
N VAL A 8 1.69 7.46 -10.06
CA VAL A 8 2.93 8.24 -10.08
C VAL A 8 3.92 7.60 -9.13
N TYR A 9 5.21 7.62 -9.48
CA TYR A 9 6.25 7.08 -8.62
C TYR A 9 7.44 8.04 -8.53
N GLN A 10 8.20 7.90 -7.46
CA GLN A 10 9.47 8.57 -7.29
C GLN A 10 10.51 7.57 -6.83
N LYS A 11 11.58 7.42 -7.63
CA LYS A 11 12.71 6.54 -7.32
C LYS A 11 13.52 7.16 -6.19
N ALA A 12 13.89 6.33 -5.18
CA ALA A 12 14.69 6.72 -4.03
C ALA A 12 14.22 8.03 -3.36
N ALA A 13 12.90 8.16 -3.17
CA ALA A 13 12.28 9.33 -2.54
C ALA A 13 12.69 9.49 -1.08
N PHE A 14 12.97 8.37 -0.41
CA PHE A 14 13.45 8.32 0.96
C PHE A 14 14.88 7.80 1.05
N PRO A 15 15.75 8.40 1.90
CA PRO A 15 17.11 7.91 2.11
C PRO A 15 17.10 6.57 2.84
N ALA A 16 18.21 5.81 2.72
CA ALA A 16 18.37 4.50 3.37
C ALA A 16 18.09 4.54 4.88
N GLY A 17 18.58 5.57 5.58
CA GLY A 17 18.34 5.74 7.02
C GLY A 17 16.86 5.86 7.41
N PHE A 18 16.02 6.45 6.54
CA PHE A 18 14.56 6.42 6.73
C PHE A 18 14.05 4.99 6.69
N CYS A 19 14.44 4.23 5.67
CA CYS A 19 14.02 2.84 5.52
C CYS A 19 14.49 1.98 6.69
N ASP A 20 15.73 2.14 7.17
CA ASP A 20 16.27 1.44 8.34
C ASP A 20 15.44 1.73 9.60
N THR A 21 15.09 2.99 9.82
CA THR A 21 14.28 3.39 10.97
C THR A 21 12.87 2.80 10.90
N VAL A 22 12.24 2.81 9.71
CA VAL A 22 10.92 2.19 9.51
C VAL A 22 10.99 0.67 9.71
N ILE A 23 12.02 0.00 9.21
CA ILE A 23 12.21 -1.45 9.39
C ILE A 23 12.41 -1.78 10.87
N ALA A 24 13.28 -1.05 11.57
CA ALA A 24 13.54 -1.28 13.00
C ALA A 24 12.27 -1.12 13.83
N ALA A 25 11.52 -0.03 13.62
CA ALA A 25 10.26 0.21 14.29
C ALA A 25 9.20 -0.84 13.91
N GLY A 26 9.07 -1.15 12.61
CA GLY A 26 8.13 -2.13 12.09
C GLY A 26 8.36 -3.54 12.61
N ASN A 27 9.61 -3.93 12.85
CA ASN A 27 9.96 -5.26 13.41
C ASN A 27 9.46 -5.44 14.85
N ASN A 28 9.25 -4.36 15.59
CA ASN A 28 8.74 -4.39 16.96
C ASN A 28 7.19 -4.35 17.05
N LEU A 29 6.50 -4.18 15.92
CA LEU A 29 5.02 -4.17 15.90
C LEU A 29 4.47 -5.60 16.09
N PRO A 30 3.32 -5.74 16.77
CA PRO A 30 2.58 -6.99 16.79
C PRO A 30 2.26 -7.44 15.36
N ARG A 31 2.52 -8.72 15.06
CA ARG A 31 2.31 -9.30 13.73
C ARG A 31 0.93 -9.94 13.61
N GLN A 32 0.34 -9.75 12.44
CA GLN A 32 -0.86 -10.46 12.00
C GLN A 32 -0.51 -11.20 10.71
N THR A 33 -0.82 -12.49 10.67
CA THR A 33 -0.72 -13.33 9.46
C THR A 33 -2.11 -13.53 8.87
N GLY A 34 -2.21 -13.68 7.54
CA GLY A 34 -3.48 -13.96 6.85
C GLY A 34 -4.18 -12.73 6.25
N ASN A 35 -5.33 -12.98 5.65
CA ASN A 35 -6.14 -11.99 4.96
C ASN A 35 -7.04 -11.24 5.93
N SER A 36 -6.74 -10.00 6.19
CA SER A 36 -7.77 -9.09 6.69
C SER A 36 -8.01 -8.02 5.64
N VAL A 37 -8.65 -8.39 4.56
CA VAL A 37 -9.41 -7.43 3.76
C VAL A 37 -10.76 -7.37 4.44
N GLY A 38 -11.06 -6.24 5.11
CA GLY A 38 -12.29 -5.93 5.82
C GLY A 38 -13.09 -7.17 6.26
N LYS A 39 -13.00 -7.56 7.51
CA LYS A 39 -13.90 -8.59 8.03
C LYS A 39 -15.34 -8.07 7.95
N GLU A 40 -16.01 -8.34 6.84
CA GLU A 40 -17.42 -8.69 6.98
C GLU A 40 -17.46 -9.99 7.78
N GLU A 41 -18.29 -10.07 8.80
CA GLU A 41 -18.51 -11.30 9.58
C GLU A 41 -18.67 -12.48 8.61
N GLY A 42 -17.70 -13.41 8.62
CA GLY A 42 -17.73 -14.59 7.77
C GLY A 42 -16.64 -14.72 6.69
N SER A 43 -15.81 -13.71 6.43
CA SER A 43 -14.68 -13.89 5.50
C SER A 43 -13.58 -14.72 6.16
N ARG A 44 -13.36 -15.94 5.65
CA ARG A 44 -12.20 -16.78 6.01
C ARG A 44 -10.91 -16.11 5.52
N ASP A 45 -9.85 -16.22 6.30
CA ASP A 45 -8.51 -15.88 5.85
C ASP A 45 -8.15 -16.75 4.63
N ASP A 46 -8.23 -16.17 3.43
CA ASP A 46 -7.93 -16.89 2.20
C ASP A 46 -6.45 -16.71 1.84
N MET A 47 -5.62 -17.63 2.33
CA MET A 47 -4.18 -17.67 2.06
C MET A 47 -3.86 -17.84 0.56
N SER A 48 -4.84 -18.21 -0.28
CA SER A 48 -4.68 -18.26 -1.73
C SER A 48 -4.68 -16.88 -2.38
N ILE A 49 -5.20 -15.86 -1.67
CA ILE A 49 -5.21 -14.47 -2.15
C ILE A 49 -4.01 -13.70 -1.61
N ARG A 50 -3.67 -13.90 -0.32
CA ARG A 50 -2.60 -13.16 0.33
C ARG A 50 -1.89 -14.02 1.38
N SER A 51 -0.57 -14.08 1.26
CA SER A 51 0.31 -14.67 2.27
C SER A 51 1.37 -13.64 2.66
N THR A 52 1.15 -12.89 3.74
CA THR A 52 2.08 -11.86 4.25
C THR A 52 1.95 -11.71 5.74
N GLU A 53 3.03 -11.28 6.38
CA GLU A 53 2.99 -10.78 7.76
C GLU A 53 2.80 -9.26 7.75
N ARG A 54 1.99 -8.74 8.67
CA ARG A 54 1.65 -7.33 8.74
C ARG A 54 1.71 -6.80 10.16
N GLY A 55 2.28 -5.63 10.33
CA GLY A 55 2.16 -4.81 11.53
C GLY A 55 1.54 -3.46 11.17
N PHE A 56 0.89 -2.80 12.12
CA PHE A 56 0.28 -1.49 11.89
C PHE A 56 0.88 -0.46 12.83
N PHE A 57 1.37 0.65 12.29
CA PHE A 57 1.87 1.77 13.07
C PHE A 57 0.69 2.51 13.71
N PRO A 58 0.64 2.65 15.05
CA PRO A 58 -0.39 3.47 15.67
C PRO A 58 -0.15 4.96 15.39
N THR A 59 -1.20 5.78 15.45
CA THR A 59 -1.13 7.24 15.25
C THR A 59 -0.67 7.96 16.52
N THR A 60 0.38 7.46 17.16
CA THR A 60 0.98 8.07 18.36
C THR A 60 2.05 9.11 17.98
N PRO A 61 2.44 10.02 18.88
CA PRO A 61 3.51 10.97 18.62
C PRO A 61 4.82 10.33 18.15
N GLU A 62 5.13 9.12 18.62
CA GLU A 62 6.31 8.35 18.25
C GLU A 62 6.40 8.06 16.74
N PHE A 63 5.27 7.75 16.09
CA PHE A 63 5.21 7.40 14.67
C PHE A 63 4.68 8.52 13.77
N LYS A 64 4.41 9.71 14.33
CA LYS A 64 3.88 10.85 13.57
C LYS A 64 4.73 11.20 12.35
N TRP A 65 6.04 11.05 12.44
CA TRP A 65 6.97 11.34 11.35
C TRP A 65 6.75 10.43 10.14
N ILE A 66 6.37 9.16 10.33
CA ILE A 66 6.05 8.23 9.23
C ILE A 66 4.85 8.78 8.44
N TYR A 67 3.79 9.13 9.15
CA TYR A 67 2.57 9.67 8.55
C TYR A 67 2.85 10.97 7.79
N GLN A 68 3.51 11.92 8.43
CA GLN A 68 3.85 13.21 7.82
C GLN A 68 4.68 13.03 6.55
N SER A 69 5.67 12.14 6.57
CA SER A 69 6.53 11.87 5.41
C SER A 69 5.75 11.36 4.21
N LEU A 70 4.85 10.39 4.40
CA LEU A 70 4.08 9.81 3.29
C LEU A 70 2.96 10.74 2.81
N LEU A 71 2.24 11.38 3.73
CA LEU A 71 1.11 12.27 3.40
C LEU A 71 1.55 13.44 2.53
N THR A 72 2.75 13.98 2.74
CA THR A 72 3.32 15.05 1.89
C THR A 72 3.37 14.64 0.41
N PHE A 73 3.81 13.41 0.11
CA PHE A 73 3.83 12.90 -1.27
C PHE A 73 2.43 12.66 -1.84
N VAL A 74 1.53 12.11 -1.01
CA VAL A 74 0.15 11.84 -1.43
C VAL A 74 -0.58 13.13 -1.76
N GLU A 75 -0.47 14.15 -0.91
CA GLU A 75 -1.11 15.45 -1.10
C GLU A 75 -0.59 16.16 -2.36
N ALA A 76 0.74 16.14 -2.57
CA ALA A 76 1.35 16.69 -3.77
C ALA A 76 0.87 15.98 -5.05
N ALA A 77 0.86 14.63 -5.04
CA ALA A 77 0.38 13.84 -6.15
C ALA A 77 -1.11 14.06 -6.42
N ASN A 78 -1.94 14.05 -5.37
CA ASN A 78 -3.37 14.28 -5.49
C ASN A 78 -3.69 15.67 -6.06
N LYS A 79 -3.05 16.72 -5.55
CA LYS A 79 -3.22 18.10 -6.03
C LYS A 79 -2.87 18.23 -7.50
N LYS A 80 -1.84 17.53 -7.96
CA LYS A 80 -1.33 17.63 -9.32
C LYS A 80 -2.14 16.82 -10.33
N TYR A 81 -2.64 15.63 -9.93
CA TYR A 81 -3.13 14.65 -10.89
C TYR A 81 -4.61 14.27 -10.74
N TRP A 82 -5.12 14.11 -9.52
CA TRP A 82 -6.46 13.52 -9.33
C TRP A 82 -7.47 14.46 -8.67
N ASN A 83 -7.00 15.34 -7.81
CA ASN A 83 -7.82 16.30 -7.06
C ASN A 83 -9.01 15.64 -6.33
N PHE A 84 -8.77 14.45 -5.76
CA PHE A 84 -9.79 13.76 -4.96
C PHE A 84 -10.01 14.49 -3.64
N ASN A 85 -11.26 14.48 -3.15
CA ASN A 85 -11.55 14.92 -1.79
C ASN A 85 -11.00 13.88 -0.80
N LEU A 86 -9.99 14.28 -0.03
CA LEU A 86 -9.32 13.44 0.98
C LEU A 86 -9.67 13.97 2.36
N THR A 87 -10.06 13.09 3.30
CA THR A 87 -10.53 13.46 4.63
C THR A 87 -9.79 12.80 5.77
N GLY A 88 -8.96 11.79 5.51
CA GLY A 88 -8.23 11.06 6.53
C GLY A 88 -7.38 9.94 5.96
N HIS A 89 -6.90 9.08 6.82
CA HIS A 89 -6.11 7.91 6.46
C HIS A 89 -6.35 6.76 7.44
N GLU A 90 -6.03 5.54 7.02
CA GLU A 90 -5.97 4.37 7.89
C GLU A 90 -4.61 4.31 8.64
N LEU A 91 -4.48 3.33 9.55
CA LEU A 91 -3.18 3.00 10.11
C LEU A 91 -2.25 2.51 9.00
N PHE A 92 -1.02 3.05 8.95
CA PHE A 92 -0.04 2.61 7.96
C PHE A 92 0.49 1.23 8.31
N GLN A 93 0.59 0.40 7.27
CA GLN A 93 0.94 -1.00 7.38
C GLN A 93 2.42 -1.22 7.06
N PHE A 94 3.12 -1.91 7.94
CA PHE A 94 4.41 -2.53 7.66
C PHE A 94 4.15 -3.95 7.15
N GLY A 95 4.44 -4.21 5.89
CA GLY A 95 4.26 -5.50 5.24
C GLY A 95 5.58 -6.23 5.08
N VAL A 96 5.59 -7.53 5.40
CA VAL A 96 6.75 -8.42 5.24
C VAL A 96 6.35 -9.60 4.36
N TYR A 97 7.10 -9.83 3.31
CA TYR A 97 6.95 -10.94 2.37
C TYR A 97 8.21 -11.80 2.41
N ASN A 98 8.13 -12.95 3.03
CA ASN A 98 9.19 -13.98 3.02
C ASN A 98 9.09 -14.83 1.74
N THR A 99 10.09 -15.66 1.48
CA THR A 99 10.09 -16.59 0.34
C THR A 99 8.79 -17.39 0.27
N GLY A 100 8.17 -17.42 -0.91
CA GLY A 100 6.87 -18.03 -1.19
C GLY A 100 5.67 -17.13 -0.92
N GLN A 101 5.84 -16.00 -0.23
CA GLN A 101 4.75 -15.09 0.11
C GLN A 101 4.45 -14.11 -1.03
N PHE A 102 3.19 -13.72 -1.15
CA PHE A 102 2.65 -12.91 -2.24
C PHE A 102 1.37 -12.18 -1.84
N TYR A 103 0.89 -11.32 -2.72
CA TYR A 103 -0.47 -10.78 -2.69
C TYR A 103 -1.03 -10.77 -4.11
N SER A 104 -2.07 -11.57 -4.35
CA SER A 104 -2.70 -11.77 -5.64
C SER A 104 -3.37 -10.51 -6.17
N TRP A 105 -3.91 -10.57 -7.40
CA TRP A 105 -4.63 -9.46 -8.00
C TRP A 105 -5.79 -8.98 -7.13
N HIS A 106 -5.77 -7.69 -6.78
CA HIS A 106 -6.79 -7.06 -5.94
C HIS A 106 -6.88 -5.56 -6.22
N VAL A 107 -7.91 -4.94 -5.68
CA VAL A 107 -8.02 -3.49 -5.50
C VAL A 107 -8.00 -3.19 -4.01
N ASP A 108 -7.47 -2.04 -3.63
CA ASP A 108 -7.47 -1.61 -2.23
C ASP A 108 -8.82 -1.00 -1.80
N GLN A 109 -9.56 -0.43 -2.76
CA GLN A 109 -10.85 0.19 -2.51
C GLN A 109 -11.92 -0.86 -2.23
N PHE A 110 -12.69 -0.66 -1.15
CA PHE A 110 -13.87 -1.48 -0.87
C PHE A 110 -15.04 -1.09 -1.77
N ALA A 111 -15.90 -2.06 -2.06
CA ALA A 111 -17.11 -1.85 -2.86
C ALA A 111 -18.12 -0.92 -2.18
N THR A 112 -18.13 -0.88 -0.84
CA THR A 112 -19.01 -0.05 -0.03
C THR A 112 -18.20 0.78 0.96
N PRO A 113 -18.71 1.97 1.35
CA PRO A 113 -18.07 2.75 2.42
C PRO A 113 -18.05 1.99 3.75
N TYR A 114 -17.09 2.35 4.61
CA TYR A 114 -17.09 1.88 5.99
C TYR A 114 -18.43 2.19 6.67
N LYS A 115 -18.97 1.23 7.41
CA LYS A 115 -20.26 1.37 8.13
C LYS A 115 -20.02 1.68 9.61
N PRO A 116 -20.93 2.40 10.27
CA PRO A 116 -20.91 2.51 11.73
C PRO A 116 -20.90 1.12 12.40
N PRO A 117 -20.19 0.95 13.54
CA PRO A 117 -19.49 1.97 14.35
C PRO A 117 -18.02 2.21 13.95
N HIS A 118 -17.60 1.85 12.75
CA HIS A 118 -16.21 2.06 12.31
C HIS A 118 -15.82 3.55 12.37
N PRO A 119 -14.63 3.93 12.89
CA PRO A 119 -14.23 5.34 13.03
C PRO A 119 -14.17 6.09 11.69
N ASN A 120 -13.97 5.37 10.59
CA ASN A 120 -13.94 5.91 9.23
C ASN A 120 -15.31 5.78 8.50
N ALA A 121 -16.40 5.63 9.22
CA ALA A 121 -17.73 5.46 8.61
C ALA A 121 -18.04 6.55 7.56
N GLY A 122 -18.64 6.14 6.44
CA GLY A 122 -18.96 7.02 5.32
C GLY A 122 -17.81 7.25 4.33
N THR A 123 -16.60 6.74 4.59
CA THR A 123 -15.45 6.91 3.69
C THR A 123 -15.08 5.63 2.95
N ILE A 124 -14.33 5.79 1.86
CA ILE A 124 -13.68 4.73 1.09
C ILE A 124 -12.19 5.06 0.95
N ARG A 125 -11.36 4.08 0.60
CA ARG A 125 -9.98 4.31 0.19
C ARG A 125 -9.94 5.00 -1.17
N LYS A 126 -9.32 6.16 -1.25
CA LYS A 126 -9.19 6.97 -2.48
C LYS A 126 -7.84 6.79 -3.13
N LEU A 127 -6.78 6.87 -2.33
CA LEU A 127 -5.40 6.73 -2.79
C LEU A 127 -4.66 5.73 -1.92
N SER A 128 -3.81 4.95 -2.57
CA SER A 128 -2.85 4.04 -1.95
C SER A 128 -1.45 4.56 -2.18
N ILE A 129 -0.59 4.41 -1.17
CA ILE A 129 0.84 4.68 -1.26
C ILE A 129 1.61 3.45 -0.80
N THR A 130 2.67 3.10 -1.52
CA THR A 130 3.59 2.03 -1.12
C THR A 130 5.03 2.52 -1.22
N VAL A 131 5.83 2.27 -0.18
CA VAL A 131 7.27 2.55 -0.13
C VAL A 131 8.02 1.23 -0.06
N GLN A 132 9.02 1.04 -0.92
CA GLN A 132 9.95 -0.08 -0.90
C GLN A 132 11.02 0.17 0.16
N LEU A 133 11.22 -0.77 1.09
CA LEU A 133 12.12 -0.58 2.23
C LEU A 133 13.46 -1.31 2.09
N ASP A 134 13.52 -2.40 1.33
CA ASP A 134 14.73 -3.21 1.12
C ASP A 134 15.43 -2.85 -0.19
N ASP A 135 16.71 -3.18 -0.27
CA ASP A 135 17.47 -3.03 -1.50
C ASP A 135 17.07 -4.09 -2.53
N ASP A 136 17.22 -3.75 -3.82
CA ASP A 136 16.85 -4.62 -4.94
C ASP A 136 17.60 -5.96 -4.94
N GLY A 137 18.81 -6.00 -4.39
CA GLY A 137 19.62 -7.21 -4.26
C GLY A 137 19.28 -8.12 -3.08
N ASP A 138 18.46 -7.67 -2.13
CA ASP A 138 18.14 -8.42 -0.90
C ASP A 138 17.10 -9.52 -1.14
N TYR A 139 16.33 -9.43 -2.24
CA TYR A 139 15.27 -10.39 -2.57
C TYR A 139 15.09 -10.53 -4.08
N ASP A 140 14.52 -11.67 -4.51
CA ASP A 140 14.09 -11.94 -5.87
C ASP A 140 12.56 -12.16 -5.91
N GLY A 141 11.94 -11.88 -7.06
CA GLY A 141 10.48 -11.84 -7.16
C GLY A 141 9.91 -10.64 -6.41
N GLY A 142 8.71 -10.79 -5.83
CA GLY A 142 8.07 -9.71 -5.09
C GLY A 142 7.80 -8.46 -5.93
N ASP A 143 7.66 -8.61 -7.23
CA ASP A 143 7.43 -7.51 -8.17
C ASP A 143 6.07 -6.87 -7.93
N PHE A 144 6.04 -5.55 -7.98
CA PHE A 144 4.79 -4.81 -7.95
C PHE A 144 4.27 -4.64 -9.38
N GLU A 145 3.12 -5.21 -9.64
CA GLU A 145 2.49 -5.17 -10.95
C GLU A 145 1.10 -4.55 -10.90
N MET A 146 0.74 -3.84 -11.96
CA MET A 146 -0.55 -3.19 -12.12
C MET A 146 -1.21 -3.61 -13.44
N ARG A 147 -2.54 -3.63 -13.48
CA ARG A 147 -3.30 -3.71 -14.72
C ARG A 147 -3.65 -2.30 -15.19
N GLU A 148 -3.39 -2.02 -16.46
CA GLU A 148 -3.81 -0.75 -17.04
C GLU A 148 -5.34 -0.73 -17.18
N PRO A 149 -6.03 0.26 -16.59
CA PRO A 149 -7.47 0.38 -16.73
C PRO A 149 -7.90 0.51 -18.20
N CYS A 150 -9.00 -0.15 -18.53
CA CYS A 150 -9.59 -0.12 -19.88
C CYS A 150 -8.75 -0.76 -21.01
N VAL A 151 -7.69 -1.49 -20.66
CA VAL A 151 -6.91 -2.28 -21.63
C VAL A 151 -6.87 -3.72 -21.13
N GLU A 152 -7.52 -4.61 -21.88
CA GLU A 152 -7.61 -6.02 -21.52
C GLU A 152 -6.21 -6.66 -21.49
N ASP A 153 -5.93 -7.41 -20.43
CA ASP A 153 -4.70 -8.19 -20.20
C ASP A 153 -3.37 -7.40 -20.21
N LYS A 154 -3.40 -6.06 -20.23
CA LYS A 154 -2.17 -5.30 -20.16
C LYS A 154 -1.67 -5.19 -18.72
N VAL A 155 -0.72 -6.05 -18.39
CA VAL A 155 0.03 -6.03 -17.12
C VAL A 155 1.28 -5.19 -17.30
N GLN A 156 1.50 -4.28 -16.35
CA GLN A 156 2.71 -3.47 -16.26
C GLN A 156 3.42 -3.74 -14.95
N ARG A 157 4.67 -4.21 -15.03
CA ARG A 157 5.59 -4.23 -13.91
C ARG A 157 6.12 -2.82 -13.67
N VAL A 158 6.08 -2.36 -12.43
CA VAL A 158 6.55 -1.01 -12.08
C VAL A 158 8.00 -1.09 -11.58
N ASP A 159 8.95 -1.26 -12.50
CA ASP A 159 10.39 -1.44 -12.18
C ASP A 159 10.97 -0.26 -11.41
N GLY A 160 10.48 0.95 -11.65
CA GLY A 160 10.98 2.17 -11.02
C GLY A 160 10.86 2.20 -9.50
N ILE A 161 10.06 1.32 -8.89
CA ILE A 161 9.90 1.26 -7.44
C ILE A 161 10.71 0.17 -6.75
N ARG A 162 11.48 -0.66 -7.46
CA ARG A 162 12.32 -1.69 -6.84
C ARG A 162 13.46 -1.12 -5.99
N ALA A 163 14.02 0.00 -6.39
CA ALA A 163 15.09 0.64 -5.62
C ALA A 163 14.59 1.05 -4.23
N ARG A 164 15.43 0.80 -3.22
CA ARG A 164 15.15 1.15 -1.83
C ARG A 164 14.75 2.62 -1.67
N GLY A 165 13.77 2.88 -0.82
CA GLY A 165 13.21 4.21 -0.59
C GLY A 165 12.33 4.74 -1.71
N SER A 166 12.12 3.98 -2.79
CA SER A 166 11.18 4.37 -3.85
C SER A 166 9.74 4.26 -3.38
N LEU A 167 8.90 5.14 -3.88
CA LEU A 167 7.48 5.13 -3.58
C LEU A 167 6.63 5.15 -4.85
N ILE A 168 5.40 4.66 -4.72
CA ILE A 168 4.33 4.78 -5.71
C ILE A 168 3.05 5.25 -5.03
N VAL A 169 2.33 6.17 -5.67
CA VAL A 169 0.97 6.60 -5.28
C VAL A 169 0.02 6.32 -6.45
N PHE A 170 -1.13 5.76 -6.15
CA PHE A 170 -2.13 5.40 -7.17
C PHE A 170 -3.55 5.43 -6.60
N PRO A 171 -4.59 5.63 -7.44
CA PRO A 171 -5.98 5.46 -7.03
C PRO A 171 -6.26 4.06 -6.53
N SER A 172 -6.89 3.93 -5.36
CA SER A 172 -7.08 2.64 -4.67
C SER A 172 -7.94 1.63 -5.42
N PHE A 173 -8.63 2.05 -6.50
CA PHE A 173 -9.41 1.16 -7.39
C PHE A 173 -8.56 0.53 -8.52
N ILE A 174 -7.26 0.87 -8.63
CA ILE A 174 -6.39 0.26 -9.63
C ILE A 174 -6.03 -1.15 -9.21
N VAL A 175 -6.26 -2.11 -10.12
CA VAL A 175 -5.95 -3.52 -9.90
C VAL A 175 -4.44 -3.71 -9.89
N HIS A 176 -3.93 -4.32 -8.82
CA HIS A 176 -2.49 -4.53 -8.64
C HIS A 176 -2.19 -5.82 -7.87
N ARG A 177 -0.93 -6.24 -7.88
CA ARG A 177 -0.46 -7.39 -7.11
C ARG A 177 0.99 -7.25 -6.68
N VAL A 178 1.40 -8.10 -5.74
CA VAL A 178 2.81 -8.41 -5.46
C VAL A 178 3.03 -9.87 -5.84
N THR A 179 3.94 -10.12 -6.79
CA THR A 179 4.29 -11.49 -7.22
C THR A 179 4.97 -12.25 -6.07
N PRO A 180 5.02 -13.60 -6.12
CA PRO A 180 5.73 -14.36 -5.10
C PRO A 180 7.19 -13.91 -4.95
N VAL A 181 7.63 -13.72 -3.71
CA VAL A 181 9.06 -13.59 -3.39
C VAL A 181 9.69 -14.97 -3.58
N THR A 182 10.74 -15.06 -4.40
CA THR A 182 11.37 -16.34 -4.71
C THR A 182 12.66 -16.58 -3.91
N ARG A 183 13.26 -15.49 -3.38
CA ARG A 183 14.43 -15.52 -2.48
C ARG A 183 14.40 -14.31 -1.56
N GLY A 184 14.86 -14.47 -0.33
CA GLY A 184 15.03 -13.36 0.63
C GLY A 184 13.73 -12.88 1.25
N THR A 185 13.73 -11.63 1.69
CA THR A 185 12.58 -10.99 2.34
C THR A 185 12.37 -9.59 1.76
N ARG A 186 11.15 -9.29 1.35
CA ARG A 186 10.73 -7.97 0.87
C ARG A 186 9.87 -7.28 1.93
N ARG A 187 10.24 -6.05 2.32
CA ARG A 187 9.45 -5.22 3.24
C ARG A 187 8.93 -3.98 2.55
N SER A 188 7.74 -3.57 2.93
CA SER A 188 7.10 -2.35 2.40
C SER A 188 6.34 -1.61 3.48
N LEU A 189 6.25 -0.29 3.32
CA LEU A 189 5.35 0.56 4.10
C LEU A 189 4.20 0.97 3.19
N VAL A 190 2.97 0.69 3.62
CA VAL A 190 1.75 0.91 2.83
C VAL A 190 0.81 1.83 3.59
N GLY A 191 0.19 2.77 2.90
CA GLY A 191 -0.81 3.68 3.46
C GLY A 191 -2.04 3.78 2.56
N TRP A 192 -3.20 3.96 3.19
CA TRP A 192 -4.47 4.20 2.51
C TRP A 192 -5.08 5.51 2.96
N ILE A 193 -5.39 6.36 2.00
CA ILE A 193 -5.93 7.68 2.22
C ILE A 193 -7.41 7.66 1.86
N LEU A 194 -8.20 8.19 2.77
CA LEU A 194 -9.65 8.09 2.76
C LEU A 194 -10.32 9.36 2.24
N GLY A 195 -11.54 9.22 1.78
CA GLY A 195 -12.43 10.31 1.42
C GLY A 195 -13.85 9.80 1.18
N PRO A 196 -14.81 10.69 0.93
CA PRO A 196 -16.18 10.29 0.61
C PRO A 196 -16.21 9.48 -0.70
N PRO A 197 -17.23 8.65 -0.95
CA PRO A 197 -17.42 7.98 -2.23
C PRO A 197 -17.31 8.93 -3.43
N PHE A 198 -16.97 8.38 -4.59
CA PHE A 198 -17.02 9.14 -5.84
C PHE A 198 -18.48 9.42 -6.22
N VAL A 199 -18.77 10.63 -6.65
CA VAL A 199 -20.06 11.10 -7.15
C VAL A 199 -19.97 11.46 -8.62
#